data_decf7b216c3f23902d51faa04c8ee79c
#
_entry.id   decf7b216c3f23902d51faa04c8ee79c
#
_cell.length_a   1.000
_cell.length_b   1.000
_cell.length_c   1.000
_cell.angle_alpha   90.00
_cell.angle_beta   90.00
_cell.angle_gamma   90.00
#
_symmetry.space_group_name_H-M   'P 1'
#
loop_
_entity.id
_entity.type
_entity.pdbx_description
1 polymer ?
#
loop_
_entity_poly.entity_id
_entity_poly.type
_entity_poly.pdbx_seq_one_letter_code
_entity_poly.pdbx_strand_id
1 'polypeptide(L)'
;MSNPKQSFEEVYKIWKKKWAGSRKPISPREEEGLIGELSVLLQLVAQVESAEELVNSWVGPFKSLHDFEGHSLHVEVKTTTRDPPIIRVSKLEQLAPRDSGNLDLLIVQMDVIDGAPTLPMLVNTVLTHEKFRPHLEQLLERLEKVGYTDKHHLHYTRGFRVGHYTCCPIDDKTPIMPPEILSEVPSTVSNIRYSLHVKGLRRASITALMWAQMAHDLSLTKDFAQQSPPSIQDNISIFAMPESLTLERKETIWFESKREGQENYVPKRPGM
;
A
#
# COMPACT_ATOMS: atom_id res chain seq x y z
N MET A 1 -0.62 -26.41 -23.14
CA MET A 1 -0.60 -25.63 -21.87
C MET A 1 0.75 -24.97 -21.75
N SER A 2 0.84 -23.64 -21.87
CA SER A 2 2.11 -22.89 -21.75
C SER A 2 2.61 -22.95 -20.30
N ASN A 3 3.92 -23.15 -20.14
CA ASN A 3 4.57 -23.21 -18.83
C ASN A 3 4.44 -21.84 -18.14
N PRO A 4 3.83 -21.73 -16.93
CA PRO A 4 3.62 -20.44 -16.26
C PRO A 4 4.91 -19.63 -15.99
N LYS A 5 6.04 -20.31 -15.80
CA LYS A 5 7.37 -19.66 -15.67
C LYS A 5 7.84 -19.02 -16.96
N GLN A 6 7.57 -19.67 -18.10
CA GLN A 6 7.96 -19.19 -19.42
C GLN A 6 7.18 -17.92 -19.79
N SER A 7 5.90 -17.89 -19.44
CA SER A 7 5.03 -16.72 -19.63
C SER A 7 5.49 -15.48 -18.84
N PHE A 8 5.90 -15.66 -17.56
CA PHE A 8 6.44 -14.58 -16.74
C PHE A 8 7.73 -14.00 -17.33
N GLU A 9 8.69 -14.87 -17.68
CA GLU A 9 9.97 -14.44 -18.25
C GLU A 9 9.79 -13.71 -19.58
N GLU A 10 8.83 -14.13 -20.41
CA GLU A 10 8.55 -13.49 -21.70
C GLU A 10 7.96 -12.09 -21.50
N VAL A 11 6.93 -11.95 -20.66
CA VAL A 11 6.32 -10.65 -20.35
C VAL A 11 7.35 -9.71 -19.72
N TYR A 12 8.15 -10.21 -18.78
CA TYR A 12 9.20 -9.43 -18.13
C TYR A 12 10.31 -9.00 -19.11
N LYS A 13 10.71 -9.87 -20.06
CA LYS A 13 11.67 -9.52 -21.13
C LYS A 13 11.12 -8.47 -22.10
N ILE A 14 9.85 -8.59 -22.49
CA ILE A 14 9.17 -7.62 -23.35
C ILE A 14 9.11 -6.27 -22.62
N TRP A 15 8.73 -6.27 -21.37
CA TRP A 15 8.71 -5.09 -20.52
C TRP A 15 10.09 -4.43 -20.41
N LYS A 16 11.12 -5.18 -20.06
CA LYS A 16 12.51 -4.65 -20.04
C LYS A 16 12.94 -4.03 -21.35
N LYS A 17 12.54 -4.60 -22.47
CA LYS A 17 12.90 -4.10 -23.81
C LYS A 17 12.13 -2.84 -24.21
N LYS A 18 10.83 -2.79 -23.91
CA LYS A 18 9.94 -1.66 -24.21
C LYS A 18 10.33 -0.39 -23.43
N TRP A 19 10.92 -0.56 -22.24
CA TRP A 19 11.25 0.48 -21.28
C TRP A 19 12.70 0.95 -21.33
N ALA A 20 13.32 0.75 -22.47
CA ALA A 20 14.65 1.25 -22.74
C ALA A 20 14.74 2.80 -22.75
N GLY A 21 13.64 3.52 -22.55
CA GLY A 21 13.58 4.98 -22.51
C GLY A 21 14.31 5.59 -21.31
N SER A 22 14.88 6.77 -21.50
CA SER A 22 15.71 7.51 -20.54
C SER A 22 14.84 8.33 -19.57
N ARG A 23 14.07 7.68 -18.67
CA ARG A 23 13.48 8.37 -17.54
C ARG A 23 14.51 8.45 -16.41
N LYS A 24 14.50 9.55 -15.66
CA LYS A 24 15.27 9.65 -14.41
C LYS A 24 14.68 8.71 -13.35
N PRO A 25 15.51 8.22 -12.40
CA PRO A 25 14.99 7.54 -11.23
C PRO A 25 13.92 8.39 -10.52
N ILE A 26 12.94 7.74 -9.92
CA ILE A 26 11.98 8.42 -9.05
C ILE A 26 12.72 9.02 -7.86
N SER A 27 12.20 10.13 -7.35
CA SER A 27 12.81 10.83 -6.22
C SER A 27 12.70 9.98 -4.93
N PRO A 28 13.51 10.25 -3.91
CA PRO A 28 13.42 9.56 -2.61
C PRO A 28 12.04 9.60 -1.99
N ARG A 29 11.27 10.66 -2.23
CA ARG A 29 9.91 10.78 -1.72
C ARG A 29 8.91 9.93 -2.51
N GLU A 30 9.04 9.88 -3.82
CA GLU A 30 8.23 9.00 -4.68
C GLU A 30 8.54 7.54 -4.39
N GLU A 31 9.81 7.20 -4.09
CA GLU A 31 10.23 5.88 -3.64
C GLU A 31 9.50 5.49 -2.34
N GLU A 32 9.49 6.37 -1.33
CA GLU A 32 8.76 6.15 -0.08
C GLU A 32 7.26 5.95 -0.31
N GLY A 33 6.64 6.78 -1.15
CA GLY A 33 5.23 6.64 -1.52
C GLY A 33 4.94 5.29 -2.16
N LEU A 34 5.72 4.91 -3.17
CA LEU A 34 5.54 3.63 -3.86
C LEU A 34 5.72 2.42 -2.94
N ILE A 35 6.68 2.47 -2.01
CA ILE A 35 6.85 1.42 -0.99
C ILE A 35 5.58 1.30 -0.14
N GLY A 36 4.99 2.41 0.29
CA GLY A 36 3.72 2.40 1.02
C GLY A 36 2.59 1.76 0.23
N GLU A 37 2.35 2.21 -1.00
CA GLU A 37 1.30 1.67 -1.86
C GLU A 37 1.49 0.17 -2.14
N LEU A 38 2.71 -0.28 -2.49
CA LEU A 38 3.01 -1.69 -2.73
C LEU A 38 2.87 -2.54 -1.45
N SER A 39 3.24 -2.00 -0.29
CA SER A 39 3.07 -2.70 0.98
C SER A 39 1.59 -2.89 1.33
N VAL A 40 0.76 -1.89 1.08
CA VAL A 40 -0.70 -1.97 1.22
C VAL A 40 -1.29 -2.99 0.25
N LEU A 41 -0.89 -2.94 -1.02
CA LEU A 41 -1.33 -3.90 -2.04
C LEU A 41 -1.05 -5.35 -1.64
N LEU A 42 0.13 -5.61 -1.03
CA LEU A 42 0.49 -6.92 -0.53
C LEU A 42 -0.33 -7.36 0.70
N GLN A 43 -0.70 -6.44 1.59
CA GLN A 43 -1.62 -6.75 2.70
C GLN A 43 -3.02 -7.11 2.19
N LEU A 44 -3.52 -6.35 1.21
CA LEU A 44 -4.84 -6.55 0.64
C LEU A 44 -4.95 -7.85 -0.16
N VAL A 45 -3.93 -8.20 -0.97
CA VAL A 45 -3.96 -9.44 -1.78
C VAL A 45 -3.97 -10.71 -0.93
N ALA A 46 -3.46 -10.64 0.30
CA ALA A 46 -3.54 -11.74 1.24
C ALA A 46 -4.98 -12.07 1.66
N GLN A 47 -5.90 -11.11 1.54
CA GLN A 47 -7.29 -11.20 1.99
C GLN A 47 -8.29 -11.60 0.88
N VAL A 48 -7.90 -11.64 -0.38
CA VAL A 48 -8.77 -11.94 -1.52
C VAL A 48 -8.39 -13.26 -2.19
N GLU A 49 -9.34 -13.90 -2.85
CA GLU A 49 -9.06 -15.09 -3.68
C GLU A 49 -8.48 -14.71 -5.04
N SER A 50 -9.05 -13.70 -5.70
CA SER A 50 -8.60 -13.13 -6.96
C SER A 50 -8.04 -11.72 -6.73
N ALA A 51 -6.96 -11.39 -7.41
CA ALA A 51 -6.35 -10.07 -7.33
C ALA A 51 -6.85 -9.09 -8.41
N GLU A 52 -7.76 -9.50 -9.28
CA GLU A 52 -8.18 -8.72 -10.46
C GLU A 52 -8.70 -7.34 -10.06
N GLU A 53 -9.76 -7.31 -9.26
CA GLU A 53 -10.39 -6.05 -8.84
C GLU A 53 -9.46 -5.23 -7.93
N LEU A 54 -8.65 -5.90 -7.12
CA LEU A 54 -7.67 -5.23 -6.30
C LEU A 54 -6.58 -4.52 -7.13
N VAL A 55 -6.09 -5.16 -8.19
CA VAL A 55 -5.17 -4.52 -9.13
C VAL A 55 -5.86 -3.37 -9.84
N ASN A 56 -7.13 -3.54 -10.24
CA ASN A 56 -7.91 -2.48 -10.88
C ASN A 56 -8.14 -1.29 -9.95
N SER A 57 -8.35 -1.51 -8.65
CA SER A 57 -8.55 -0.45 -7.66
C SER A 57 -7.29 0.40 -7.42
N TRP A 58 -6.08 -0.11 -7.69
CA TRP A 58 -4.84 0.65 -7.54
C TRP A 58 -4.66 1.64 -8.70
N VAL A 59 -5.21 2.84 -8.54
CA VAL A 59 -5.30 3.90 -9.55
C VAL A 59 -4.37 5.09 -9.31
N GLY A 60 -3.68 5.16 -8.17
CA GLY A 60 -2.68 6.19 -7.87
C GLY A 60 -1.65 6.38 -8.98
N PRO A 61 -1.12 5.31 -9.62
CA PRO A 61 -0.23 5.40 -10.77
C PRO A 61 -0.78 6.20 -11.97
N PHE A 62 -2.08 6.25 -12.14
CA PHE A 62 -2.75 7.01 -13.20
C PHE A 62 -3.07 8.47 -12.80
N LYS A 63 -2.53 8.92 -11.64
CA LYS A 63 -2.75 10.25 -11.08
C LYS A 63 -4.20 10.52 -10.70
N SER A 64 -4.91 9.47 -10.31
CA SER A 64 -6.21 9.61 -9.68
C SER A 64 -6.11 10.42 -8.39
N LEU A 65 -7.25 10.81 -7.84
CA LEU A 65 -7.28 11.61 -6.62
C LEU A 65 -6.75 10.82 -5.42
N HIS A 66 -7.09 9.52 -5.35
CA HIS A 66 -6.65 8.59 -4.32
C HIS A 66 -5.82 7.47 -4.89
N ASP A 67 -5.09 6.75 -4.04
CA ASP A 67 -4.20 5.68 -4.46
C ASP A 67 -4.98 4.40 -4.80
N PHE A 68 -6.03 4.10 -4.04
CA PHE A 68 -6.95 3.00 -4.34
C PHE A 68 -8.39 3.50 -4.39
N GLU A 69 -9.13 3.09 -5.41
CA GLU A 69 -10.53 3.46 -5.59
C GLU A 69 -11.37 2.22 -5.91
N GLY A 70 -12.24 1.83 -4.96
CA GLY A 70 -13.28 0.84 -5.11
C GLY A 70 -14.66 1.49 -5.30
N HIS A 71 -15.70 0.68 -5.30
CA HIS A 71 -17.07 1.16 -5.44
C HIS A 71 -17.55 1.91 -4.18
N SER A 72 -17.29 1.34 -3.01
CA SER A 72 -17.77 1.85 -1.72
C SER A 72 -16.68 2.45 -0.84
N LEU A 73 -15.41 2.26 -1.20
CA LEU A 73 -14.25 2.70 -0.44
C LEU A 73 -13.19 3.33 -1.35
N HIS A 74 -12.66 4.44 -0.91
CA HIS A 74 -11.44 5.06 -1.43
C HIS A 74 -10.37 5.06 -0.35
N VAL A 75 -9.11 4.84 -0.73
CA VAL A 75 -7.99 4.83 0.20
C VAL A 75 -6.89 5.75 -0.29
N GLU A 76 -6.56 6.73 0.52
CA GLU A 76 -5.37 7.55 0.34
C GLU A 76 -4.24 7.00 1.22
N VAL A 77 -3.12 6.64 0.63
CA VAL A 77 -1.96 6.10 1.35
C VAL A 77 -0.95 7.22 1.60
N LYS A 78 -0.52 7.36 2.84
CA LYS A 78 0.56 8.28 3.20
C LYS A 78 1.64 7.54 3.96
N THR A 79 2.88 7.72 3.56
CA THR A 79 4.05 7.17 4.24
C THR A 79 4.70 8.20 5.14
N THR A 80 5.28 7.75 6.24
CA THR A 80 6.09 8.59 7.13
C THR A 80 7.18 7.77 7.81
N THR A 81 8.35 8.40 7.95
CA THR A 81 9.47 7.88 8.76
C THR A 81 9.60 8.62 10.09
N ARG A 82 8.63 9.49 10.42
CA ARG A 82 8.66 10.32 11.63
C ARG A 82 7.92 9.66 12.78
N ASP A 83 8.45 9.81 13.96
CA ASP A 83 7.82 9.50 15.24
C ASP A 83 7.86 10.74 16.15
N PRO A 84 6.70 11.31 16.55
CA PRO A 84 5.34 10.94 16.16
C PRO A 84 5.03 11.17 14.67
N PRO A 85 4.11 10.39 14.09
CA PRO A 85 3.82 10.43 12.66
C PRO A 85 3.23 11.79 12.23
N ILE A 86 3.85 12.35 11.19
CA ILE A 86 3.40 13.58 10.51
C ILE A 86 3.40 13.26 9.03
N ILE A 87 2.26 13.48 8.37
CA ILE A 87 2.10 13.28 6.94
C ILE A 87 1.96 14.61 6.21
N ARG A 88 2.22 14.59 4.91
CA ARG A 88 2.05 15.77 4.05
C ARG A 88 0.89 15.55 3.09
N VAL A 89 -0.07 16.44 3.15
CA VAL A 89 -1.18 16.53 2.21
C VAL A 89 -0.77 17.46 1.05
N SER A 90 -0.79 16.93 -0.15
CA SER A 90 -0.29 17.62 -1.35
C SER A 90 -1.38 18.38 -2.09
N LYS A 91 -2.64 17.97 -1.94
CA LYS A 91 -3.85 18.63 -2.48
C LYS A 91 -4.93 18.51 -1.43
N LEU A 92 -5.72 19.57 -1.24
CA LEU A 92 -6.79 19.58 -0.24
C LEU A 92 -7.86 18.53 -0.54
N GLU A 93 -8.13 18.30 -1.81
CA GLU A 93 -9.15 17.36 -2.29
C GLU A 93 -8.83 15.89 -1.94
N GLN A 94 -7.56 15.57 -1.68
CA GLN A 94 -7.16 14.18 -1.30
C GLN A 94 -7.82 13.70 -0.02
N LEU A 95 -8.19 14.59 0.89
CA LEU A 95 -8.84 14.25 2.15
C LEU A 95 -10.25 14.88 2.26
N ALA A 96 -10.80 15.38 1.16
CA ALA A 96 -12.17 15.87 1.18
C ALA A 96 -13.17 14.72 1.36
N PRO A 97 -14.13 14.82 2.30
CA PRO A 97 -15.26 13.91 2.35
C PRO A 97 -15.94 13.81 1.00
N ARG A 98 -16.45 12.65 0.64
CA ARG A 98 -17.07 12.40 -0.67
C ARG A 98 -18.58 12.24 -0.53
N ASP A 99 -19.30 12.64 -1.58
CA ASP A 99 -20.76 12.44 -1.67
C ASP A 99 -21.13 10.95 -1.80
N SER A 100 -20.20 10.13 -2.29
CA SER A 100 -20.40 8.69 -2.46
C SER A 100 -19.17 7.90 -2.01
N GLY A 101 -19.40 6.84 -1.24
CA GLY A 101 -18.37 5.97 -0.71
C GLY A 101 -17.65 6.56 0.52
N ASN A 102 -16.92 5.70 1.20
CA ASN A 102 -16.08 6.07 2.33
C ASN A 102 -14.68 6.45 1.86
N LEU A 103 -14.02 7.29 2.64
CA LEU A 103 -12.60 7.63 2.43
C LEU A 103 -11.81 7.25 3.67
N ASP A 104 -10.82 6.40 3.51
CA ASP A 104 -9.85 6.06 4.53
C ASP A 104 -8.48 6.65 4.20
N LEU A 105 -7.91 7.36 5.16
CA LEU A 105 -6.50 7.74 5.13
C LEU A 105 -5.70 6.63 5.80
N LEU A 106 -4.89 5.94 5.01
CA LEU A 106 -4.04 4.85 5.48
C LEU A 106 -2.60 5.32 5.64
N ILE A 107 -2.11 5.33 6.87
CA ILE A 107 -0.77 5.79 7.20
C ILE A 107 0.13 4.59 7.38
N VAL A 108 1.18 4.54 6.57
CA VAL A 108 2.24 3.53 6.61
C VAL A 108 3.46 4.14 7.30
N GLN A 109 3.69 3.76 8.52
CA GLN A 109 4.89 4.16 9.26
C GLN A 109 6.01 3.16 8.98
N MET A 110 7.17 3.67 8.58
CA MET A 110 8.31 2.85 8.22
C MET A 110 9.62 3.47 8.70
N ASP A 111 10.63 2.62 8.88
CA ASP A 111 11.99 3.01 9.19
C ASP A 111 12.90 2.80 7.97
N VAL A 112 13.88 3.68 7.78
CA VAL A 112 14.97 3.47 6.84
C VAL A 112 16.10 2.75 7.58
N ILE A 113 16.41 1.51 7.17
CA ILE A 113 17.36 0.64 7.86
C ILE A 113 18.28 -0.02 6.85
N ASP A 114 19.58 0.06 7.10
CA ASP A 114 20.57 -0.64 6.28
C ASP A 114 20.36 -2.16 6.33
N GLY A 115 20.38 -2.78 5.16
CA GLY A 115 20.16 -4.22 5.00
C GLY A 115 18.67 -4.64 5.01
N ALA A 116 17.72 -3.72 5.22
CA ALA A 116 16.31 -3.99 5.01
C ALA A 116 15.99 -4.07 3.50
N PRO A 117 14.83 -4.64 3.11
CA PRO A 117 14.43 -4.71 1.71
C PRO A 117 14.36 -3.36 1.04
N THR A 118 14.86 -3.30 -0.18
CA THR A 118 14.83 -2.11 -1.03
C THR A 118 13.58 -2.10 -1.92
N LEU A 119 13.28 -0.96 -2.56
CA LEU A 119 12.17 -0.87 -3.52
C LEU A 119 12.23 -1.95 -4.61
N PRO A 120 13.37 -2.25 -5.29
CA PRO A 120 13.42 -3.34 -6.27
C PRO A 120 13.06 -4.72 -5.68
N MET A 121 13.45 -4.98 -4.44
CA MET A 121 13.08 -6.24 -3.76
C MET A 121 11.57 -6.32 -3.51
N LEU A 122 10.95 -5.23 -3.07
CA LEU A 122 9.51 -5.17 -2.85
C LEU A 122 8.74 -5.30 -4.17
N VAL A 123 9.16 -4.61 -5.23
CA VAL A 123 8.59 -4.76 -6.57
C VAL A 123 8.68 -6.20 -7.04
N ASN A 124 9.83 -6.86 -6.86
CA ASN A 124 9.98 -8.27 -7.19
C ASN A 124 9.02 -9.16 -6.41
N THR A 125 8.82 -8.89 -5.11
CA THR A 125 7.85 -9.61 -4.28
C THR A 125 6.44 -9.49 -4.85
N VAL A 126 6.00 -8.29 -5.25
CA VAL A 126 4.70 -8.08 -5.89
C VAL A 126 4.61 -8.84 -7.22
N LEU A 127 5.58 -8.67 -8.11
CA LEU A 127 5.53 -9.27 -9.45
C LEU A 127 5.63 -10.80 -9.43
N THR A 128 6.20 -11.40 -8.38
CA THR A 128 6.32 -12.87 -8.24
C THR A 128 5.21 -13.50 -7.41
N HIS A 129 4.36 -12.70 -6.76
CA HIS A 129 3.25 -13.19 -5.96
C HIS A 129 2.24 -13.95 -6.82
N GLU A 130 1.82 -15.15 -6.38
CA GLU A 130 1.02 -16.09 -7.20
C GLU A 130 -0.31 -15.49 -7.68
N LYS A 131 -1.04 -14.77 -6.82
CA LYS A 131 -2.33 -14.15 -7.15
C LYS A 131 -2.19 -12.97 -8.12
N PHE A 132 -1.01 -12.37 -8.20
CA PHE A 132 -0.75 -11.27 -9.13
C PHE A 132 -0.28 -11.72 -10.53
N ARG A 133 0.12 -12.99 -10.67
CA ARG A 133 0.61 -13.51 -11.97
C ARG A 133 -0.34 -13.30 -13.14
N PRO A 134 -1.66 -13.51 -13.02
CA PRO A 134 -2.59 -13.27 -14.12
C PRO A 134 -2.64 -11.79 -14.55
N HIS A 135 -2.28 -10.88 -13.66
CA HIS A 135 -2.39 -9.42 -13.81
C HIS A 135 -1.03 -8.72 -13.98
N LEU A 136 0.00 -9.48 -14.33
CA LEU A 136 1.37 -8.99 -14.41
C LEU A 136 1.53 -7.79 -15.37
N GLU A 137 0.89 -7.83 -16.52
CA GLU A 137 0.93 -6.75 -17.51
C GLU A 137 0.36 -5.44 -16.94
N GLN A 138 -0.77 -5.53 -16.25
CA GLN A 138 -1.40 -4.39 -15.60
C GLN A 138 -0.53 -3.80 -14.48
N LEU A 139 0.11 -4.65 -13.67
CA LEU A 139 1.04 -4.19 -12.63
C LEU A 139 2.28 -3.49 -13.21
N LEU A 140 2.83 -4.06 -14.28
CA LEU A 140 3.96 -3.47 -14.98
C LEU A 140 3.60 -2.11 -15.58
N GLU A 141 2.40 -1.96 -16.14
CA GLU A 141 1.90 -0.68 -16.63
C GLU A 141 1.83 0.36 -15.49
N ARG A 142 1.29 -0.03 -14.32
CA ARG A 142 1.19 0.84 -13.16
C ARG A 142 2.55 1.28 -12.64
N LEU A 143 3.49 0.36 -12.50
CA LEU A 143 4.87 0.68 -12.11
C LEU A 143 5.51 1.67 -13.07
N GLU A 144 5.21 1.55 -14.34
CA GLU A 144 5.64 2.51 -15.33
C GLU A 144 5.04 3.89 -15.10
N LYS A 145 3.76 3.96 -14.97
CA LYS A 145 3.06 5.25 -14.79
C LYS A 145 3.61 6.01 -13.58
N VAL A 146 3.96 5.31 -12.50
CA VAL A 146 4.68 5.88 -11.35
C VAL A 146 6.09 6.37 -11.72
N GLY A 147 6.67 5.84 -12.79
CA GLY A 147 8.03 6.16 -13.22
C GLY A 147 9.11 5.18 -12.75
N TYR A 148 8.71 4.09 -12.07
CA TYR A 148 9.64 3.02 -11.70
C TYR A 148 10.10 2.26 -12.94
N THR A 149 11.39 2.01 -13.05
CA THR A 149 11.99 1.17 -14.08
C THR A 149 13.15 0.37 -13.51
N ASP A 150 13.20 -0.91 -13.83
CA ASP A 150 14.24 -1.84 -13.39
C ASP A 150 15.67 -1.39 -13.78
N LYS A 151 15.82 -0.56 -14.81
CA LYS A 151 17.11 0.02 -15.19
C LYS A 151 17.76 0.85 -14.10
N HIS A 152 16.94 1.42 -13.23
CA HIS A 152 17.41 2.25 -12.14
C HIS A 152 17.51 1.49 -10.81
N HIS A 153 17.43 0.15 -10.82
CA HIS A 153 17.45 -0.65 -9.60
C HIS A 153 18.65 -0.36 -8.68
N LEU A 154 19.80 -0.05 -9.26
CA LEU A 154 21.01 0.33 -8.51
C LEU A 154 20.92 1.70 -7.80
N HIS A 155 19.96 2.54 -8.16
CA HIS A 155 19.73 3.83 -7.50
C HIS A 155 18.90 3.68 -6.22
N TYR A 156 18.10 2.61 -6.09
CA TYR A 156 17.23 2.38 -4.95
C TYR A 156 17.93 1.51 -3.92
N THR A 157 18.86 2.10 -3.18
CA THR A 157 19.71 1.38 -2.22
C THR A 157 19.21 1.48 -0.79
N ARG A 158 18.24 2.37 -0.51
CA ARG A 158 17.65 2.50 0.81
C ARG A 158 16.83 1.27 1.15
N GLY A 159 17.09 0.68 2.32
CA GLY A 159 16.27 -0.40 2.87
C GLY A 159 15.15 0.15 3.74
N PHE A 160 13.96 -0.43 3.66
CA PHE A 160 12.77 0.02 4.40
C PHE A 160 12.16 -1.11 5.19
N ARG A 161 11.87 -0.85 6.46
CA ARG A 161 11.08 -1.72 7.33
C ARG A 161 9.75 -1.05 7.60
N VAL A 162 8.68 -1.60 7.08
CA VAL A 162 7.31 -1.18 7.41
C VAL A 162 7.00 -1.67 8.82
N GLY A 163 6.70 -0.72 9.72
CA GLY A 163 6.43 -0.99 11.13
C GLY A 163 4.94 -1.08 11.44
N HIS A 164 4.19 -0.03 11.14
CA HIS A 164 2.80 0.09 11.53
C HIS A 164 1.93 0.62 10.41
N TYR A 165 0.69 0.11 10.37
CA TYR A 165 -0.39 0.63 9.55
C TYR A 165 -1.44 1.24 10.47
N THR A 166 -1.84 2.48 10.18
CA THR A 166 -2.86 3.19 10.93
C THR A 166 -3.94 3.66 9.98
N CYS A 167 -5.19 3.28 10.23
CA CYS A 167 -6.35 3.73 9.47
C CYS A 167 -7.01 4.92 10.18
N CYS A 168 -7.31 5.95 9.42
CA CYS A 168 -8.02 7.14 9.86
C CYS A 168 -9.21 7.35 8.90
N PRO A 169 -10.42 6.91 9.26
CA PRO A 169 -11.61 7.22 8.48
C PRO A 169 -11.80 8.74 8.40
N ILE A 170 -12.03 9.22 7.19
CA ILE A 170 -12.25 10.66 6.92
C ILE A 170 -13.74 10.92 6.80
N ASP A 171 -14.24 11.83 7.63
CA ASP A 171 -15.62 12.27 7.67
C ASP A 171 -15.68 13.81 7.89
N ASP A 172 -16.88 14.38 7.89
CA ASP A 172 -17.12 15.82 8.07
C ASP A 172 -16.59 16.36 9.42
N LYS A 173 -16.32 15.47 10.40
CA LYS A 173 -15.80 15.83 11.72
C LYS A 173 -14.28 15.70 11.81
N THR A 174 -13.65 15.20 10.76
CA THR A 174 -12.19 15.03 10.75
C THR A 174 -11.52 16.40 10.70
N PRO A 175 -10.59 16.69 11.65
CA PRO A 175 -9.97 18.01 11.74
C PRO A 175 -8.88 18.19 10.66
N ILE A 176 -9.31 18.36 9.42
CA ILE A 176 -8.47 18.59 8.24
C ILE A 176 -8.80 19.97 7.63
N MET A 177 -7.95 20.41 6.72
CA MET A 177 -8.22 21.65 5.97
C MET A 177 -9.20 21.32 4.82
N PRO A 178 -10.43 21.85 4.85
CA PRO A 178 -11.42 21.55 3.84
C PRO A 178 -11.11 22.27 2.51
N PRO A 179 -11.49 21.70 1.35
CA PRO A 179 -11.25 22.32 0.04
C PRO A 179 -11.90 23.70 -0.13
N GLU A 180 -13.01 23.94 0.54
CA GLU A 180 -13.77 25.18 0.48
C GLU A 180 -12.94 26.41 0.89
N ILE A 181 -11.90 26.22 1.69
CA ILE A 181 -10.98 27.29 2.08
C ILE A 181 -10.29 27.92 0.88
N LEU A 182 -10.24 27.21 -0.27
CA LEU A 182 -9.66 27.75 -1.50
C LEU A 182 -10.42 28.96 -2.02
N SER A 183 -11.71 29.09 -1.72
CA SER A 183 -12.51 30.27 -2.09
C SER A 183 -12.08 31.53 -1.36
N GLU A 184 -11.43 31.39 -0.21
CA GLU A 184 -10.93 32.50 0.62
C GLU A 184 -9.48 32.88 0.30
N VAL A 185 -8.82 32.04 -0.51
CA VAL A 185 -7.40 32.20 -0.86
C VAL A 185 -7.29 33.15 -2.07
N PRO A 186 -6.43 34.18 -2.03
CA PRO A 186 -6.17 35.01 -3.18
C PRO A 186 -5.79 34.23 -4.43
N SER A 187 -6.28 34.63 -5.60
CA SER A 187 -6.02 33.96 -6.89
C SER A 187 -4.54 33.89 -7.28
N THR A 188 -3.71 34.71 -6.64
CA THR A 188 -2.24 34.69 -6.80
C THR A 188 -1.57 33.55 -6.06
N VAL A 189 -2.29 32.87 -5.15
CA VAL A 189 -1.78 31.75 -4.37
C VAL A 189 -2.10 30.43 -5.09
N SER A 190 -1.13 29.54 -5.21
CA SER A 190 -1.29 28.23 -5.84
C SER A 190 -0.53 27.15 -5.07
N ASN A 191 -0.87 25.89 -5.34
CA ASN A 191 -0.17 24.73 -4.77
C ASN A 191 -0.19 24.69 -3.23
N ILE A 192 -1.35 24.90 -2.61
CA ILE A 192 -1.51 24.80 -1.16
C ILE A 192 -1.21 23.37 -0.71
N ARG A 193 -0.33 23.27 0.27
CA ARG A 193 0.09 22.01 0.89
C ARG A 193 0.19 22.22 2.39
N TYR A 194 -0.13 21.19 3.17
CA TYR A 194 0.01 21.27 4.63
C TYR A 194 0.55 19.97 5.23
N SER A 195 1.00 20.05 6.47
CA SER A 195 1.39 18.90 7.26
C SER A 195 0.30 18.58 8.27
N LEU A 196 -0.03 17.30 8.38
CA LEU A 196 -1.07 16.81 9.29
C LEU A 196 -0.42 15.95 10.37
N HIS A 197 -0.65 16.30 11.64
CA HIS A 197 -0.23 15.51 12.78
C HIS A 197 -1.23 14.41 13.03
N VAL A 198 -0.83 13.16 12.80
CA VAL A 198 -1.70 11.99 12.89
C VAL A 198 -2.32 11.79 14.27
N LYS A 199 -1.60 12.22 15.33
CA LYS A 199 -2.12 12.14 16.71
C LYS A 199 -3.44 12.89 16.94
N GLY A 200 -3.74 13.88 16.11
CA GLY A 200 -4.98 14.67 16.17
C GLY A 200 -6.17 14.01 15.48
N LEU A 201 -5.97 12.91 14.76
CA LEU A 201 -7.02 12.21 14.03
C LEU A 201 -7.64 11.09 14.86
N ARG A 202 -8.93 10.79 14.60
CA ARG A 202 -9.52 9.52 14.99
C ARG A 202 -8.84 8.42 14.19
N ARG A 203 -8.22 7.47 14.88
CA ARG A 203 -7.39 6.45 14.25
C ARG A 203 -7.44 5.12 14.98
N ALA A 204 -7.16 4.06 14.25
CA ALA A 204 -6.97 2.71 14.79
C ALA A 204 -5.78 2.03 14.11
N SER A 205 -5.03 1.22 14.86
CA SER A 205 -4.12 0.25 14.25
C SER A 205 -4.95 -0.77 13.47
N ILE A 206 -4.51 -1.09 12.25
CA ILE A 206 -5.27 -2.00 11.40
C ILE A 206 -5.18 -3.42 11.94
N THR A 207 -6.34 -4.05 12.08
CA THR A 207 -6.49 -5.47 12.41
C THR A 207 -6.65 -6.31 11.15
N ALA A 208 -6.52 -7.63 11.29
CA ALA A 208 -6.78 -8.56 10.18
C ALA A 208 -8.20 -8.41 9.61
N LEU A 209 -9.20 -8.17 10.48
CA LEU A 209 -10.58 -7.95 10.06
C LEU A 209 -10.72 -6.66 9.24
N MET A 210 -10.04 -5.59 9.62
CA MET A 210 -10.06 -4.32 8.85
C MET A 210 -9.40 -4.49 7.48
N TRP A 211 -8.30 -5.26 7.39
CA TRP A 211 -7.71 -5.59 6.10
C TRP A 211 -8.66 -6.38 5.20
N ALA A 212 -9.36 -7.39 5.76
CA ALA A 212 -10.34 -8.18 5.03
C ALA A 212 -11.51 -7.31 4.54
N GLN A 213 -12.04 -6.44 5.39
CA GLN A 213 -13.13 -5.52 5.02
C GLN A 213 -12.67 -4.54 3.93
N MET A 214 -11.50 -3.93 4.08
CA MET A 214 -10.93 -3.00 3.08
C MET A 214 -10.73 -3.69 1.73
N ALA A 215 -10.19 -4.91 1.73
CA ALA A 215 -9.98 -5.69 0.52
C ALA A 215 -11.32 -6.04 -0.17
N HIS A 216 -12.35 -6.40 0.62
CA HIS A 216 -13.68 -6.64 0.12
C HIS A 216 -14.28 -5.37 -0.52
N ASP A 217 -14.26 -4.24 0.18
CA ASP A 217 -14.86 -2.99 -0.27
C ASP A 217 -14.18 -2.42 -1.52
N LEU A 218 -12.86 -2.62 -1.66
CA LEU A 218 -12.10 -2.27 -2.84
C LEU A 218 -12.35 -3.21 -4.03
N SER A 219 -12.76 -4.46 -3.76
CA SER A 219 -13.01 -5.48 -4.79
C SER A 219 -14.47 -5.53 -5.25
N LEU A 220 -15.38 -4.76 -4.66
CA LEU A 220 -16.77 -4.68 -5.11
C LEU A 220 -16.85 -4.02 -6.48
N THR A 221 -17.48 -4.70 -7.44
CA THR A 221 -17.82 -4.13 -8.73
C THR A 221 -19.15 -3.36 -8.67
N LYS A 222 -19.38 -2.44 -9.62
CA LYS A 222 -20.64 -1.66 -9.70
C LYS A 222 -21.87 -2.53 -9.80
N ASP A 223 -21.76 -3.73 -10.35
CA ASP A 223 -22.89 -4.65 -10.56
C ASP A 223 -23.42 -5.25 -9.26
N PHE A 224 -22.60 -5.36 -8.21
CA PHE A 224 -23.04 -5.84 -6.90
C PHE A 224 -23.74 -4.77 -6.04
N ALA A 225 -23.64 -3.51 -6.38
CA ALA A 225 -24.20 -2.40 -5.59
C ALA A 225 -25.76 -2.33 -5.64
N GLN A 226 -26.41 -3.09 -6.52
CA GLN A 226 -27.88 -3.18 -6.57
C GLN A 226 -28.46 -4.25 -5.63
N GLN A 227 -27.63 -5.08 -5.02
CA GLN A 227 -28.05 -6.03 -3.99
C GLN A 227 -27.78 -5.42 -2.62
N SER A 228 -28.82 -5.15 -1.85
CA SER A 228 -28.69 -4.69 -0.46
C SER A 228 -27.75 -5.62 0.31
N PRO A 229 -26.80 -5.11 1.08
CA PRO A 229 -25.90 -5.97 1.85
C PRO A 229 -26.74 -6.84 2.78
N PRO A 230 -26.44 -8.15 2.92
CA PRO A 230 -27.08 -8.99 3.92
C PRO A 230 -26.88 -8.34 5.30
N SER A 231 -27.95 -8.31 6.09
CA SER A 231 -27.89 -7.70 7.42
C SER A 231 -26.80 -8.39 8.24
N ILE A 232 -26.04 -7.63 9.02
CA ILE A 232 -24.93 -8.14 9.87
C ILE A 232 -25.38 -9.25 10.82
N GLN A 233 -26.69 -9.41 11.06
CA GLN A 233 -27.26 -10.45 11.91
C GLN A 233 -27.24 -11.86 11.26
N ASP A 234 -27.21 -11.97 9.94
CA ASP A 234 -27.26 -13.26 9.26
C ASP A 234 -25.90 -13.95 9.09
N ASN A 235 -24.80 -13.22 9.29
CA ASN A 235 -23.43 -13.74 9.07
C ASN A 235 -22.70 -14.23 10.33
N ILE A 236 -23.29 -14.12 11.52
CA ILE A 236 -22.63 -14.57 12.77
C ILE A 236 -22.57 -16.11 12.88
N SER A 237 -23.41 -16.84 12.14
CA SER A 237 -23.45 -18.31 12.21
C SER A 237 -22.48 -19.04 11.27
N ILE A 238 -21.79 -18.34 10.36
CA ILE A 238 -20.90 -18.97 9.36
C ILE A 238 -19.43 -18.98 9.80
N PHE A 239 -19.05 -18.17 10.79
CA PHE A 239 -17.69 -18.12 11.32
C PHE A 239 -17.56 -18.69 12.73
N ALA A 240 -18.10 -19.88 12.98
CA ALA A 240 -17.66 -20.69 14.10
C ALA A 240 -16.26 -21.24 13.76
N MET A 241 -15.24 -20.56 14.21
CA MET A 241 -13.86 -21.06 14.16
C MET A 241 -13.75 -22.31 15.02
N PRO A 242 -13.08 -23.38 14.57
CA PRO A 242 -12.79 -24.51 15.42
C PRO A 242 -11.86 -24.08 16.57
N GLU A 243 -12.18 -24.51 17.78
CA GLU A 243 -11.53 -24.16 19.06
C GLU A 243 -10.06 -24.62 19.23
N SER A 244 -9.30 -24.84 18.18
CA SER A 244 -7.96 -25.43 18.28
C SER A 244 -6.81 -24.59 17.72
N LEU A 245 -6.97 -23.26 17.64
CA LEU A 245 -5.85 -22.37 17.29
C LEU A 245 -5.65 -21.32 18.40
N THR A 246 -4.97 -21.73 19.47
CA THR A 246 -4.29 -20.81 20.37
C THR A 246 -3.20 -20.08 19.57
N LEU A 247 -3.45 -18.82 19.27
CA LEU A 247 -2.49 -17.92 18.67
C LEU A 247 -1.36 -17.62 19.65
N GLU A 248 -0.27 -18.38 19.56
CA GLU A 248 1.03 -17.86 19.99
C GLU A 248 1.35 -16.63 19.12
N ARG A 249 1.64 -15.51 19.77
CA ARG A 249 2.13 -14.28 19.16
C ARG A 249 3.29 -14.61 18.23
N LYS A 250 3.07 -14.55 16.93
CA LYS A 250 4.15 -14.41 15.96
C LYS A 250 4.07 -12.99 15.43
N GLU A 251 4.78 -12.12 16.09
CA GLU A 251 5.21 -10.85 15.53
C GLU A 251 6.07 -11.16 14.29
N THR A 252 5.81 -10.41 13.20
CA THR A 252 6.70 -10.29 12.05
C THR A 252 6.69 -11.43 11.04
N ILE A 253 5.65 -11.54 10.20
CA ILE A 253 5.57 -12.51 9.09
C ILE A 253 6.31 -12.07 7.81
N TRP A 254 7.11 -11.01 7.81
CA TRP A 254 7.72 -10.54 6.56
C TRP A 254 9.18 -10.97 6.33
N PHE A 255 9.87 -11.60 7.29
CA PHE A 255 11.33 -11.84 7.18
C PHE A 255 11.86 -13.10 7.83
N GLU A 256 11.17 -14.23 7.80
CA GLU A 256 11.78 -15.51 8.16
C GLU A 256 11.77 -16.52 6.99
N SER A 257 12.65 -16.30 6.03
CA SER A 257 13.17 -17.41 5.23
C SER A 257 14.65 -17.14 4.95
N LYS A 258 15.49 -17.70 5.78
CA LYS A 258 16.90 -18.08 5.69
C LYS A 258 17.72 -17.59 6.86
N ARG A 259 17.68 -18.34 7.95
CA ARG A 259 18.82 -18.53 8.82
C ARG A 259 18.95 -20.02 9.13
N GLU A 260 19.56 -20.74 8.20
CA GLU A 260 20.34 -21.94 8.54
C GLU A 260 21.76 -21.66 8.11
N GLY A 261 22.68 -21.73 9.06
CA GLY A 261 24.11 -21.79 8.86
C GLY A 261 24.88 -20.50 9.09
N GLN A 262 25.17 -20.18 10.36
CA GLN A 262 26.53 -19.83 10.74
C GLN A 262 26.68 -19.81 12.28
N GLU A 263 27.63 -20.64 12.71
CA GLU A 263 28.08 -20.83 14.08
C GLU A 263 28.83 -19.60 14.62
N ASN A 264 28.65 -19.36 15.91
CA ASN A 264 29.60 -18.80 16.88
C ASN A 264 30.52 -17.62 16.49
N TYR A 265 30.09 -16.42 16.84
CA TYR A 265 31.05 -15.34 17.12
C TYR A 265 30.82 -14.78 18.53
N VAL A 266 31.77 -15.06 19.42
CA VAL A 266 31.86 -14.47 20.76
C VAL A 266 32.74 -13.22 20.69
N PRO A 267 32.25 -12.01 21.00
CA PRO A 267 33.10 -10.82 21.05
C PRO A 267 33.90 -10.80 22.35
N LYS A 268 35.23 -10.76 22.23
CA LYS A 268 36.15 -10.44 23.36
C LYS A 268 36.00 -8.97 23.74
N ARG A 269 35.78 -8.73 25.04
CA ARG A 269 35.87 -7.40 25.65
C ARG A 269 37.32 -6.93 25.58
N PRO A 270 37.61 -5.65 25.25
CA PRO A 270 38.92 -5.07 25.52
C PRO A 270 39.01 -4.71 27.02
N GLY A 271 40.02 -5.25 27.66
CA GLY A 271 40.40 -4.85 29.02
C GLY A 271 41.27 -3.60 28.97
N MET A 272 41.10 -2.80 30.03
CA MET A 272 41.95 -1.71 30.56
C MET A 272 42.55 -0.70 29.60
#